data_457dea3481e1b2bb4cde428e3a9a7be1
#
_entry.id   457dea3481e1b2bb4cde428e3a9a7be1
#
_cell.length_a   1.000
_cell.length_b   1.000
_cell.length_c   1.000
_cell.angle_alpha   90.00
_cell.angle_beta   90.00
_cell.angle_gamma   90.00
#
_symmetry.space_group_name_H-M   'P 1'
#
loop_
_entity.id
_entity.type
_entity.pdbx_description
1 polymer ?
#
loop_
_entity_poly.entity_id
_entity_poly.type
_entity_poly.pdbx_seq_one_letter_code
_entity_poly.pdbx_strand_id
1 'polypeptide(L)'
;MTADEFKAAFRNHPAGVAVITADAGDGPVALTATSVFSVSAEPPLLVFSISELSSSTPTIRKADTVVVHLLGAAQLDIARLGATSGIDRFADTSIWARLPTGEPYFPAAHAWIRGRVVNKMEAGGSTVVAVQALETKAPPAGDPSADASEAEPLVYHNRTWHRLGEHSKIV
;
A
#
# COMPACT_ATOMS: atom_id res chain seq x y z
N MET A 1 -7.49 2.77 28.83
CA MET A 1 -7.46 1.79 27.71
C MET A 1 -6.05 1.26 27.55
N THR A 2 -5.89 -0.05 27.54
CA THR A 2 -4.60 -0.70 27.30
C THR A 2 -4.34 -0.84 25.79
N ALA A 3 -3.08 -1.09 25.42
CA ALA A 3 -2.72 -1.35 24.02
C ALA A 3 -3.42 -2.62 23.47
N ASP A 4 -3.65 -3.62 24.33
CA ASP A 4 -4.31 -4.86 23.92
C ASP A 4 -5.81 -4.68 23.71
N GLU A 5 -6.48 -3.86 24.52
CA GLU A 5 -7.88 -3.47 24.30
C GLU A 5 -8.04 -2.71 22.97
N PHE A 6 -7.15 -1.78 22.68
CA PHE A 6 -7.14 -1.04 21.43
C PHE A 6 -6.93 -1.97 20.21
N LYS A 7 -5.92 -2.83 20.27
CA LYS A 7 -5.65 -3.82 19.21
C LYS A 7 -6.83 -4.78 19.01
N ALA A 8 -7.51 -5.19 20.08
CA ALA A 8 -8.68 -6.06 19.99
C ALA A 8 -9.84 -5.41 19.25
N ALA A 9 -10.09 -4.10 19.49
CA ALA A 9 -11.10 -3.35 18.76
C ALA A 9 -10.83 -3.30 17.25
N PHE A 10 -9.56 -3.05 16.86
CA PHE A 10 -9.17 -2.99 15.46
C PHE A 10 -9.04 -4.35 14.76
N ARG A 11 -8.91 -5.44 15.53
CA ARG A 11 -8.78 -6.79 14.94
C ARG A 11 -9.94 -7.17 14.05
N ASN A 12 -11.15 -6.75 14.39
CA ASN A 12 -12.36 -7.02 13.60
C ASN A 12 -12.66 -5.94 12.55
N HIS A 13 -11.79 -4.94 12.40
CA HIS A 13 -11.94 -3.91 11.40
C HIS A 13 -11.17 -4.31 10.12
N PRO A 14 -11.88 -4.65 9.03
CA PRO A 14 -11.21 -5.04 7.78
C PRO A 14 -10.59 -3.83 7.08
N ALA A 15 -9.51 -4.06 6.37
CA ALA A 15 -8.87 -3.03 5.59
C ALA A 15 -8.41 -3.55 4.23
N GLY A 16 -8.45 -2.69 3.24
CA GLY A 16 -7.76 -2.90 1.98
C GLY A 16 -6.25 -2.99 2.19
N VAL A 17 -5.55 -3.63 1.28
CA VAL A 17 -4.12 -3.88 1.36
C VAL A 17 -3.38 -3.09 0.30
N ALA A 18 -2.36 -2.36 0.73
CA ALA A 18 -1.47 -1.62 -0.15
C ALA A 18 -0.01 -2.00 0.12
N VAL A 19 0.84 -1.76 -0.87
CA VAL A 19 2.29 -1.76 -0.70
C VAL A 19 2.81 -0.38 -1.09
N ILE A 20 3.62 0.21 -0.22
CA ILE A 20 4.24 1.51 -0.45
C ILE A 20 5.71 1.28 -0.76
N THR A 21 6.17 1.86 -1.86
CA THR A 21 7.58 1.84 -2.26
C THR A 21 8.14 3.24 -2.29
N ALA A 22 9.43 3.35 -2.01
CA ALA A 22 10.19 4.59 -2.11
C ALA A 22 11.68 4.30 -2.30
N ASP A 23 12.40 5.32 -2.73
CA ASP A 23 13.86 5.35 -2.75
C ASP A 23 14.31 6.79 -2.53
N ALA A 24 15.05 7.03 -1.47
CA ALA A 24 15.59 8.37 -1.13
C ALA A 24 17.04 8.54 -1.56
N GLY A 25 17.56 7.67 -2.43
CA GLY A 25 18.96 7.62 -2.86
C GLY A 25 19.81 6.61 -2.12
N ASP A 26 19.24 5.92 -1.15
CA ASP A 26 19.89 4.88 -0.32
C ASP A 26 19.40 3.46 -0.64
N GLY A 27 18.68 3.29 -1.73
CA GLY A 27 18.14 2.03 -2.23
C GLY A 27 16.62 1.91 -2.07
N PRO A 28 16.02 0.99 -2.83
CA PRO A 28 14.57 0.82 -2.83
C PRO A 28 14.10 0.17 -1.52
N VAL A 29 12.95 0.63 -1.04
CA VAL A 29 12.25 0.02 0.08
C VAL A 29 10.79 -0.23 -0.28
N ALA A 30 10.17 -1.21 0.38
CA ALA A 30 8.76 -1.53 0.26
C ALA A 30 8.20 -1.94 1.62
N LEU A 31 6.97 -1.54 1.90
CA LEU A 31 6.24 -2.04 3.06
C LEU A 31 4.77 -2.26 2.73
N THR A 32 4.19 -3.28 3.33
CA THR A 32 2.75 -3.55 3.26
C THR A 32 2.03 -2.74 4.32
N ALA A 33 0.97 -2.06 3.92
CA ALA A 33 0.15 -1.21 4.78
C ALA A 33 -1.34 -1.51 4.60
N THR A 34 -2.06 -1.46 5.70
CA THR A 34 -3.53 -1.54 5.76
C THR A 34 -4.15 -0.20 6.18
N SER A 35 -3.36 0.84 6.24
CA SER A 35 -3.74 2.18 6.73
C SER A 35 -3.98 3.20 5.62
N VAL A 36 -4.03 2.77 4.36
CA VAL A 36 -4.21 3.69 3.22
C VAL A 36 -5.67 4.07 3.05
N PHE A 37 -5.94 5.37 2.95
CA PHE A 37 -7.27 5.87 2.60
C PHE A 37 -7.20 7.18 1.80
N SER A 38 -8.23 7.42 0.99
CA SER A 38 -8.39 8.67 0.24
C SER A 38 -8.93 9.76 1.16
N VAL A 39 -8.42 10.98 0.99
CA VAL A 39 -8.81 12.15 1.78
C VAL A 39 -9.61 13.15 0.96
N SER A 40 -9.16 13.43 -0.26
CA SER A 40 -9.72 14.47 -1.12
C SER A 40 -9.57 14.06 -2.58
N ALA A 41 -10.54 14.44 -3.40
CA ALA A 41 -10.46 14.26 -4.85
C ALA A 41 -9.88 15.50 -5.56
N GLU A 42 -10.09 16.68 -4.99
CA GLU A 42 -9.60 17.97 -5.54
C GLU A 42 -9.02 18.84 -4.41
N PRO A 43 -7.70 18.92 -4.27
CA PRO A 43 -6.68 18.13 -4.97
C PRO A 43 -6.72 16.64 -4.57
N PRO A 44 -6.21 15.72 -5.42
CA PRO A 44 -6.23 14.29 -5.10
C PRO A 44 -5.21 13.97 -4.00
N LEU A 45 -5.71 13.66 -2.82
CA LEU A 45 -4.91 13.38 -1.63
C LEU A 45 -5.26 12.03 -1.04
N LEU A 46 -4.24 11.33 -0.61
CA LEU A 46 -4.36 10.11 0.20
C LEU A 46 -3.45 10.19 1.43
N VAL A 47 -3.72 9.33 2.39
CA VAL A 47 -2.95 9.22 3.63
C VAL A 47 -2.65 7.76 3.93
N PHE A 48 -1.49 7.52 4.51
CA PHE A 48 -1.12 6.24 5.13
C PHE A 48 -0.29 6.48 6.40
N SER A 49 -0.17 5.46 7.24
CA SER A 49 0.72 5.49 8.40
C SER A 49 1.82 4.45 8.28
N ILE A 50 2.99 4.79 8.80
CA ILE A 50 4.16 3.91 8.85
C ILE A 50 4.64 3.80 10.30
N SER A 51 4.94 2.56 10.74
CA SER A 51 5.48 2.31 12.07
C SER A 51 6.97 2.65 12.13
N GLU A 52 7.41 3.25 13.22
CA GLU A 52 8.84 3.49 13.49
C GLU A 52 9.66 2.19 13.58
N LEU A 53 8.99 1.06 13.82
CA LEU A 53 9.64 -0.26 13.89
C LEU A 53 9.93 -0.87 12.52
N SER A 54 9.36 -0.35 11.44
CA SER A 54 9.62 -0.85 10.09
C SER A 54 10.98 -0.40 9.59
N SER A 55 11.74 -1.33 9.01
CA SER A 55 13.03 -1.04 8.37
C SER A 55 12.91 -0.11 7.15
N SER A 56 11.73 -0.01 6.54
CA SER A 56 11.45 0.87 5.39
C SER A 56 11.13 2.31 5.80
N THR A 57 10.76 2.55 7.05
CA THR A 57 10.33 3.86 7.54
C THR A 57 11.36 4.96 7.36
N PRO A 58 12.66 4.77 7.65
CA PRO A 58 13.65 5.83 7.48
C PRO A 58 13.73 6.36 6.04
N THR A 59 13.68 5.47 5.05
CA THR A 59 13.71 5.85 3.62
C THR A 59 12.42 6.55 3.20
N ILE A 60 11.25 6.02 3.57
CA ILE A 60 9.96 6.64 3.24
C ILE A 60 9.84 8.04 3.86
N ARG A 61 10.35 8.23 5.07
CA ARG A 61 10.34 9.56 5.72
C ARG A 61 11.20 10.60 5.01
N LYS A 62 12.27 10.18 4.34
CA LYS A 62 13.17 11.07 3.58
C LYS A 62 12.72 11.29 2.15
N ALA A 63 11.95 10.37 1.57
CA ALA A 63 11.57 10.41 0.18
C ALA A 63 10.63 11.58 -0.11
N ASP A 64 10.83 12.27 -1.21
CA ASP A 64 9.93 13.31 -1.69
C ASP A 64 8.70 12.72 -2.39
N THR A 65 8.87 11.56 -3.01
CA THR A 65 7.82 10.83 -3.73
C THR A 65 7.76 9.37 -3.30
N VAL A 66 6.56 8.80 -3.42
CA VAL A 66 6.28 7.39 -3.12
C VAL A 66 5.39 6.81 -4.21
N VAL A 67 5.38 5.48 -4.32
CA VAL A 67 4.37 4.76 -5.11
C VAL A 67 3.52 3.92 -4.16
N VAL A 68 2.22 4.14 -4.19
CA VAL A 68 1.23 3.39 -3.41
C VAL A 68 0.54 2.41 -4.34
N HIS A 69 0.73 1.12 -4.10
CA HIS A 69 0.12 0.04 -4.89
C HIS A 69 -1.13 -0.45 -4.17
N LEU A 70 -2.26 -0.39 -4.84
CA LEU A 70 -3.52 -0.93 -4.35
C LEU A 70 -3.64 -2.36 -4.87
N LEU A 71 -3.63 -3.35 -3.97
CA LEU A 71 -3.49 -4.74 -4.34
C LEU A 71 -4.84 -5.44 -4.51
N GLY A 72 -4.94 -6.23 -5.56
CA GLY A 72 -5.97 -7.26 -5.71
C GLY A 72 -5.53 -8.58 -5.06
N ALA A 73 -6.46 -9.52 -4.95
CA ALA A 73 -6.19 -10.85 -4.39
C ALA A 73 -5.14 -11.64 -5.21
N ALA A 74 -5.03 -11.37 -6.51
CA ALA A 74 -4.01 -11.96 -7.37
C ALA A 74 -2.58 -11.51 -7.02
N GLN A 75 -2.40 -10.43 -6.26
CA GLN A 75 -1.09 -9.92 -5.83
C GLN A 75 -0.79 -10.22 -4.34
N LEU A 76 -1.35 -11.27 -3.79
CA LEU A 76 -1.09 -11.67 -2.40
C LEU A 76 0.41 -11.88 -2.11
N ASP A 77 1.16 -12.38 -3.06
CA ASP A 77 2.61 -12.59 -2.97
C ASP A 77 3.36 -11.26 -2.74
N ILE A 78 2.96 -10.18 -3.40
CA ILE A 78 3.53 -8.83 -3.20
C ILE A 78 3.20 -8.31 -1.79
N ALA A 79 1.97 -8.52 -1.32
CA ALA A 79 1.57 -8.14 0.03
C ALA A 79 2.40 -8.87 1.10
N ARG A 80 2.61 -10.17 0.93
CA ARG A 80 3.44 -10.98 1.82
C ARG A 80 4.91 -10.56 1.78
N LEU A 81 5.42 -10.25 0.61
CA LEU A 81 6.79 -9.77 0.43
C LEU A 81 7.03 -8.49 1.24
N GLY A 82 6.16 -7.49 1.10
CA GLY A 82 6.25 -6.23 1.83
C GLY A 82 6.02 -6.35 3.35
N ALA A 83 5.42 -7.46 3.81
CA ALA A 83 5.16 -7.74 5.22
C ALA A 83 6.23 -8.62 5.88
N THR A 84 7.13 -9.23 5.11
CA THR A 84 8.17 -10.13 5.63
C THR A 84 9.41 -9.34 6.06
N SER A 85 9.77 -9.45 7.34
CA SER A 85 10.96 -8.81 7.89
C SER A 85 12.22 -9.60 7.59
N GLY A 86 13.38 -8.92 7.54
CA GLY A 86 14.70 -9.54 7.48
C GLY A 86 15.09 -10.12 6.11
N ILE A 87 14.39 -9.77 5.05
CA ILE A 87 14.71 -10.19 3.68
C ILE A 87 14.99 -8.98 2.79
N ASP A 88 15.70 -9.20 1.69
CA ASP A 88 15.79 -8.24 0.60
C ASP A 88 14.54 -8.36 -0.27
N ARG A 89 13.62 -7.41 -0.13
CA ARG A 89 12.34 -7.38 -0.84
C ARG A 89 12.49 -7.09 -2.34
N PHE A 90 13.66 -6.67 -2.77
CA PHE A 90 14.01 -6.33 -4.16
C PHE A 90 15.00 -7.30 -4.79
N ALA A 91 15.29 -8.44 -4.15
CA ALA A 91 16.22 -9.45 -4.66
C ALA A 91 15.77 -10.05 -6.00
N ASP A 92 14.47 -10.31 -6.17
CA ASP A 92 13.91 -10.76 -7.44
C ASP A 92 13.65 -9.57 -8.36
N THR A 93 14.57 -9.33 -9.27
CA THR A 93 14.48 -8.21 -10.23
C THR A 93 13.45 -8.41 -11.33
N SER A 94 12.81 -9.57 -11.42
CA SER A 94 11.76 -9.85 -12.40
C SER A 94 10.38 -9.29 -12.01
N ILE A 95 10.16 -8.97 -10.71
CA ILE A 95 8.85 -8.57 -10.20
C ILE A 95 8.70 -7.06 -10.01
N TRP A 96 9.79 -6.31 -10.09
CA TRP A 96 9.76 -4.86 -9.90
C TRP A 96 10.57 -4.13 -10.98
N ALA A 97 10.29 -2.86 -11.14
CA ALA A 97 10.99 -1.97 -12.06
C ALA A 97 11.07 -0.56 -11.46
N ARG A 98 11.64 0.37 -12.20
CA ARG A 98 11.59 1.80 -11.85
C ARG A 98 10.70 2.55 -12.83
N LEU A 99 9.90 3.47 -12.31
CA LEU A 99 9.23 4.46 -13.14
C LEU A 99 10.27 5.37 -13.83
N PRO A 100 9.93 6.03 -14.94
CA PRO A 100 10.84 7.00 -15.58
C PRO A 100 11.36 8.08 -14.64
N THR A 101 10.61 8.38 -13.59
CA THR A 101 10.95 9.35 -12.52
C THR A 101 11.84 8.77 -11.42
N GLY A 102 12.12 7.48 -11.46
CA GLY A 102 13.10 6.80 -10.60
C GLY A 102 12.52 5.98 -9.45
N GLU A 103 11.28 6.14 -9.09
CA GLU A 103 10.67 5.40 -7.98
C GLU A 103 10.56 3.90 -8.32
N PRO A 104 10.89 3.00 -7.36
CA PRO A 104 10.65 1.58 -7.53
C PRO A 104 9.15 1.28 -7.50
N TYR A 105 8.69 0.34 -8.32
CA TYR A 105 7.30 -0.08 -8.32
C TYR A 105 7.14 -1.54 -8.74
N PHE A 106 5.98 -2.11 -8.45
CA PHE A 106 5.58 -3.46 -8.85
C PHE A 106 4.58 -3.39 -10.01
N PRO A 107 5.00 -3.66 -11.25
CA PRO A 107 4.12 -3.55 -12.43
C PRO A 107 2.88 -4.44 -12.39
N ALA A 108 2.96 -5.59 -11.69
CA ALA A 108 1.85 -6.53 -11.55
C ALA A 108 0.74 -6.06 -10.62
N ALA A 109 0.92 -4.96 -9.87
CA ALA A 109 -0.12 -4.43 -8.99
C ALA A 109 -1.37 -4.05 -9.80
N HIS A 110 -2.54 -4.35 -9.24
CA HIS A 110 -3.83 -4.03 -9.86
C HIS A 110 -3.96 -2.53 -10.19
N ALA A 111 -3.55 -1.69 -9.27
CA ALA A 111 -3.46 -0.24 -9.48
C ALA A 111 -2.29 0.33 -8.68
N TRP A 112 -1.71 1.42 -9.15
CA TRP A 112 -0.74 2.17 -8.38
C TRP A 112 -0.92 3.67 -8.55
N ILE A 113 -0.50 4.41 -7.55
CA ILE A 113 -0.52 5.88 -7.51
C ILE A 113 0.88 6.35 -7.14
N ARG A 114 1.52 7.09 -8.05
CA ARG A 114 2.73 7.87 -7.75
C ARG A 114 2.30 9.19 -7.15
N GLY A 115 2.90 9.58 -6.04
CA GLY A 115 2.54 10.82 -5.39
C GLY A 115 3.71 11.50 -4.70
N ARG A 116 3.52 12.79 -4.45
CA ARG A 116 4.44 13.64 -3.70
C ARG A 116 3.99 13.72 -2.25
N VAL A 117 4.92 13.53 -1.33
CA VAL A 117 4.68 13.74 0.09
C VAL A 117 4.48 15.24 0.35
N VAL A 118 3.33 15.61 0.90
CA VAL A 118 2.96 17.01 1.16
C VAL A 118 2.91 17.34 2.64
N ASN A 119 2.72 16.35 3.51
CA ASN A 119 2.72 16.54 4.96
C ASN A 119 3.06 15.25 5.69
N LYS A 120 3.62 15.38 6.88
CA LYS A 120 3.91 14.29 7.82
C LYS A 120 3.51 14.73 9.22
N MET A 121 2.94 13.80 9.98
CA MET A 121 2.56 14.03 11.38
C MET A 121 3.04 12.86 12.22
N GLU A 122 3.80 13.16 13.27
CA GLU A 122 4.16 12.14 14.25
C GLU A 122 2.94 11.82 15.13
N ALA A 123 2.68 10.55 15.32
CA ALA A 123 1.53 10.04 16.08
C ALA A 123 1.93 8.78 16.84
N GLY A 124 2.36 8.96 18.09
CA GLY A 124 2.88 7.85 18.90
C GLY A 124 4.12 7.22 18.27
N GLY A 125 4.14 5.88 18.16
CA GLY A 125 5.22 5.14 17.50
C GLY A 125 5.06 5.02 15.98
N SER A 126 4.37 5.97 15.35
CA SER A 126 4.09 5.97 13.91
C SER A 126 4.19 7.39 13.32
N THR A 127 4.36 7.44 12.01
CA THR A 127 4.25 8.68 11.24
C THR A 127 3.09 8.55 10.26
N VAL A 128 2.19 9.52 10.28
CA VAL A 128 1.11 9.68 9.29
C VAL A 128 1.66 10.51 8.13
N VAL A 129 1.48 10.02 6.91
CA VAL A 129 2.03 10.64 5.69
C VAL A 129 0.89 11.01 4.76
N ALA A 130 0.80 12.29 4.41
CA ALA A 130 -0.14 12.78 3.40
C ALA A 130 0.56 12.93 2.06
N VAL A 131 -0.09 12.42 1.01
CA VAL A 131 0.47 12.33 -0.34
C VAL A 131 -0.50 12.94 -1.34
N GLN A 132 0.00 13.84 -2.18
CA GLN A 132 -0.72 14.31 -3.36
C GLN A 132 -0.45 13.40 -4.53
N ALA A 133 -1.49 12.80 -5.09
CA ALA A 133 -1.38 11.97 -6.28
C ALA A 133 -0.96 12.80 -7.49
N LEU A 134 0.03 12.32 -8.23
CA LEU A 134 0.57 12.98 -9.44
C LEU A 134 0.28 12.16 -10.69
N GLU A 135 0.31 10.85 -10.58
CA GLU A 135 0.14 9.91 -11.68
C GLU A 135 -0.48 8.61 -11.15
N THR A 136 -1.31 7.98 -11.93
CA THR A 136 -1.91 6.69 -11.58
C THR A 136 -1.98 5.76 -12.79
N LYS A 137 -1.88 4.47 -12.53
CA LYS A 137 -2.31 3.41 -13.41
C LYS A 137 -3.37 2.59 -12.68
N ALA A 138 -4.56 2.58 -13.21
CA ALA A 138 -5.67 1.75 -12.74
C ALA A 138 -6.45 1.25 -13.95
N PRO A 139 -7.06 0.06 -13.87
CA PRO A 139 -7.98 -0.38 -14.91
C PRO A 139 -9.11 0.65 -15.06
N PRO A 140 -9.52 0.97 -16.30
CA PRO A 140 -10.67 1.85 -16.52
C PRO A 140 -11.92 1.30 -15.82
N ALA A 141 -12.69 2.17 -15.18
CA ALA A 141 -13.93 1.77 -14.56
C ALA A 141 -14.87 1.14 -15.63
N GLY A 142 -15.29 -0.11 -15.40
CA GLY A 142 -16.21 -0.81 -16.30
C GLY A 142 -15.54 -1.44 -17.54
N ASP A 143 -14.22 -1.58 -17.56
CA ASP A 143 -13.53 -2.31 -18.64
C ASP A 143 -13.91 -3.79 -18.62
N PRO A 144 -14.64 -4.30 -19.63
CA PRO A 144 -15.03 -5.71 -19.68
C PRO A 144 -13.87 -6.66 -20.00
N SER A 145 -12.70 -6.14 -20.38
CA SER A 145 -11.48 -6.92 -20.64
C SER A 145 -10.63 -7.11 -19.38
N ALA A 146 -10.92 -6.39 -18.29
CA ALA A 146 -10.29 -6.64 -17.00
C ALA A 146 -10.73 -8.03 -16.51
N ASP A 147 -9.78 -8.94 -16.35
CA ASP A 147 -10.05 -10.25 -15.78
C ASP A 147 -10.76 -10.06 -14.43
N ALA A 148 -11.93 -10.66 -14.28
CA ALA A 148 -12.72 -10.53 -13.04
C ALA A 148 -11.95 -10.99 -11.81
N SER A 149 -10.98 -11.89 -11.96
CA SER A 149 -10.09 -12.35 -10.89
C SER A 149 -9.06 -11.27 -10.47
N GLU A 150 -8.63 -10.42 -11.40
CA GLU A 150 -7.76 -9.28 -11.10
C GLU A 150 -8.49 -8.14 -10.41
N ALA A 151 -9.81 -8.06 -10.58
CA ALA A 151 -10.65 -7.04 -9.98
C ALA A 151 -11.07 -7.34 -8.53
N GLU A 152 -10.81 -8.55 -8.03
CA GLU A 152 -11.12 -8.91 -6.64
C GLU A 152 -10.14 -8.25 -5.67
N PRO A 153 -10.58 -7.29 -4.81
CA PRO A 153 -9.67 -6.62 -3.88
C PRO A 153 -9.16 -7.58 -2.82
N LEU A 154 -7.89 -7.38 -2.45
CA LEU A 154 -7.28 -8.04 -1.31
C LEU A 154 -7.67 -7.31 -0.02
N VAL A 155 -8.14 -8.05 0.97
CA VAL A 155 -8.56 -7.53 2.27
C VAL A 155 -7.82 -8.25 3.39
N TYR A 156 -7.40 -7.50 4.41
CA TYR A 156 -6.81 -8.04 5.62
C TYR A 156 -7.78 -7.83 6.79
N HIS A 157 -8.16 -8.93 7.43
CA HIS A 157 -9.12 -8.92 8.54
C HIS A 157 -8.76 -10.02 9.53
N ASN A 158 -8.75 -9.71 10.79
CA ASN A 158 -8.48 -10.66 11.87
C ASN A 158 -7.21 -11.51 11.63
N ARG A 159 -6.13 -10.86 11.18
CA ARG A 159 -4.83 -11.49 10.85
C ARG A 159 -4.91 -12.53 9.72
N THR A 160 -5.91 -12.42 8.86
CA THR A 160 -6.16 -13.34 7.75
C THR A 160 -6.37 -12.56 6.46
N TRP A 161 -5.84 -13.08 5.36
CA TRP A 161 -6.04 -12.54 4.03
C TRP A 161 -7.39 -13.01 3.47
N HIS A 162 -8.13 -12.10 2.89
CA HIS A 162 -9.42 -12.34 2.26
C HIS A 162 -9.47 -11.68 0.89
N ARG A 163 -10.42 -12.15 0.07
CA ARG A 163 -10.80 -11.47 -1.17
C ARG A 163 -12.29 -11.15 -1.13
N LEU A 164 -12.65 -10.02 -1.72
CA LEU A 164 -14.04 -9.68 -1.97
C LEU A 164 -14.42 -10.10 -3.40
N GLY A 165 -15.66 -10.48 -3.60
CA GLY A 165 -16.19 -10.87 -4.90
C GLY A 165 -17.71 -11.04 -4.81
N GLU A 166 -18.34 -11.66 -5.80
CA GLU A 166 -19.79 -11.91 -5.79
C GLU A 166 -20.24 -12.68 -4.54
N HIS A 167 -19.41 -13.64 -4.08
CA HIS A 167 -19.67 -14.45 -2.87
C HIS A 167 -19.76 -13.66 -1.57
N SER A 168 -19.22 -12.44 -1.54
CA SER A 168 -19.14 -11.61 -0.33
C SER A 168 -20.14 -10.45 -0.31
N LYS A 169 -20.93 -10.29 -1.36
CA LYS A 169 -21.97 -9.26 -1.42
C LYS A 169 -23.14 -9.61 -0.49
N ILE A 170 -23.60 -8.60 0.25
CA ILE A 170 -24.84 -8.67 1.02
C ILE A 170 -25.91 -8.03 0.13
N VAL A 171 -26.99 -8.78 -0.13
CA VAL A 171 -28.13 -8.33 -0.95
C VAL A 171 -29.25 -7.88 -0.05
#